data_a590a4eec2f3f6a844a905a88b34f818
#
_entry.id   a590a4eec2f3f6a844a905a88b34f818
#
_cell.length_a   1.000
_cell.length_b   1.000
_cell.length_c   1.000
_cell.angle_alpha   90.00
_cell.angle_beta   90.00
_cell.angle_gamma   90.00
#
_symmetry.space_group_name_H-M   'P 1'
#
loop_
_entity.id
_entity.type
_entity.pdbx_description
1 polymer ?
#
loop_
_entity_poly.entity_id
_entity_poly.type
_entity_poly.pdbx_seq_one_letter_code
_entity_poly.pdbx_strand_id
1 'polypeptide(L)'
;MKIGINGFGRIGRLVLRILWERKDIEITHINEISGNSLIASHLLEFDSVHGRWNKNITSNDNEIIIEGKKISFTSTKNYLDVPWNKSSVDLVLECTGKNKDPKELNPYFDSLGIKKVIVACPVKGIVGGEQALNIVYGINQALYKPEKHKLITAASCTTNCLAPIVKVVNENFSIKHGVITTIHDVTNTQSPVDFYKSDLRRARGCMQSLIPTTTGSAKAIAEIFPELEGKLNGHAVRVPLLNASLTDVVFELNKEVNKEQVNNEFKKASETYLKGILGYEERPLVSADYLNDCRSSIIDGLSTMVVNSNLLKIYAWYDNEWGYSCRLADLTSYVIEKEKQF
;
A
#
# COMPACT_ATOMS: atom_id res chain seq x y z
N MET A 1 -1.82 -9.62 19.78
CA MET A 1 -0.80 -10.28 18.91
C MET A 1 0.45 -9.43 18.90
N LYS A 2 1.62 -10.06 19.01
CA LYS A 2 2.91 -9.39 18.85
C LYS A 2 3.35 -9.42 17.38
N ILE A 3 3.91 -8.31 16.93
CA ILE A 3 4.22 -8.10 15.51
C ILE A 3 5.72 -8.17 15.27
N GLY A 4 6.11 -8.90 14.22
CA GLY A 4 7.41 -8.82 13.59
C GLY A 4 7.34 -8.08 12.25
N ILE A 5 8.39 -7.37 11.88
CA ILE A 5 8.52 -6.72 10.56
C ILE A 5 9.69 -7.36 9.84
N ASN A 6 9.43 -7.99 8.70
CA ASN A 6 10.46 -8.49 7.80
C ASN A 6 10.64 -7.53 6.62
N GLY A 7 11.81 -6.91 6.52
CA GLY A 7 12.10 -5.82 5.59
C GLY A 7 11.81 -4.44 6.19
N PHE A 8 12.87 -3.72 6.52
CA PHE A 8 12.78 -2.40 7.15
C PHE A 8 13.16 -1.27 6.18
N GLY A 9 12.71 -1.43 4.93
CA GLY A 9 12.79 -0.42 3.87
C GLY A 9 11.80 0.73 4.07
N ARG A 10 11.41 1.41 3.00
CA ARG A 10 10.47 2.54 3.05
C ARG A 10 9.19 2.17 3.81
N ILE A 11 8.46 1.16 3.34
CA ILE A 11 7.15 0.78 3.92
C ILE A 11 7.30 0.22 5.34
N GLY A 12 8.31 -0.63 5.60
CA GLY A 12 8.52 -1.19 6.94
C GLY A 12 8.76 -0.11 8.01
N ARG A 13 9.54 0.95 7.69
CA ARG A 13 9.75 2.06 8.61
C ARG A 13 8.51 2.94 8.79
N LEU A 14 7.80 3.25 7.71
CA LEU A 14 6.61 4.09 7.78
C LEU A 14 5.46 3.40 8.51
N VAL A 15 5.23 2.12 8.25
CA VAL A 15 4.19 1.37 8.98
C VAL A 15 4.52 1.26 10.47
N LEU A 16 5.80 1.13 10.83
CA LEU A 16 6.20 1.17 12.24
C LEU A 16 5.86 2.52 12.88
N ARG A 17 6.22 3.65 12.25
CA ARG A 17 5.87 4.99 12.76
C ARG A 17 4.37 5.13 13.01
N ILE A 18 3.53 4.63 12.09
CA ILE A 18 2.07 4.71 12.20
C ILE A 18 1.53 3.78 13.29
N LEU A 19 2.01 2.53 13.33
CA LEU A 19 1.58 1.55 14.32
C LEU A 19 2.04 1.91 15.74
N TRP A 20 3.14 2.65 15.88
CA TRP A 20 3.65 3.09 17.18
C TRP A 20 2.65 3.95 17.96
N GLU A 21 1.85 4.73 17.26
CA GLU A 21 0.83 5.59 17.87
C GLU A 21 -0.45 4.80 18.28
N ARG A 22 -0.52 3.49 17.97
CA ARG A 22 -1.67 2.62 18.29
C ARG A 22 -1.41 1.83 19.57
N LYS A 23 -2.18 2.11 20.62
CA LYS A 23 -1.95 1.60 21.98
C LYS A 23 -2.02 0.07 22.11
N ASP A 24 -2.79 -0.61 21.27
CA ASP A 24 -3.05 -2.06 21.34
C ASP A 24 -2.09 -2.90 20.49
N ILE A 25 -1.05 -2.28 19.94
CA ILE A 25 -0.08 -2.91 19.04
C ILE A 25 1.30 -2.93 19.70
N GLU A 26 1.92 -4.10 19.68
CA GLU A 26 3.27 -4.33 20.18
C GLU A 26 4.15 -4.88 19.06
N ILE A 27 5.14 -4.10 18.61
CA ILE A 27 6.16 -4.54 17.67
C ILE A 27 7.34 -5.04 18.48
N THR A 28 7.72 -6.30 18.29
CA THR A 28 8.74 -6.96 19.12
C THR A 28 9.99 -7.37 18.36
N HIS A 29 9.94 -7.46 17.03
CA HIS A 29 11.08 -7.87 16.22
C HIS A 29 11.10 -7.19 14.85
N ILE A 30 12.30 -6.80 14.41
CA ILE A 30 12.56 -6.27 13.07
C ILE A 30 13.70 -7.08 12.46
N ASN A 31 13.55 -7.50 11.20
CA ASN A 31 14.62 -8.08 10.40
C ASN A 31 14.87 -7.23 9.16
N GLU A 32 16.14 -6.82 8.93
CA GLU A 32 16.56 -6.07 7.73
C GLU A 32 17.98 -6.46 7.32
N ILE A 33 18.14 -6.91 6.10
CA ILE A 33 19.41 -7.47 5.60
C ILE A 33 20.44 -6.44 5.16
N SER A 34 20.00 -5.20 4.92
CA SER A 34 20.83 -4.16 4.28
C SER A 34 21.54 -3.23 5.26
N GLY A 35 21.59 -3.60 6.54
CA GLY A 35 22.22 -2.75 7.55
C GLY A 35 22.17 -3.37 8.95
N ASN A 36 22.52 -2.56 9.95
CA ASN A 36 22.46 -2.91 11.35
C ASN A 36 21.43 -2.03 12.08
N SER A 37 21.25 -2.26 13.37
CA SER A 37 20.33 -1.52 14.23
C SER A 37 20.62 -0.01 14.28
N LEU A 38 21.88 0.41 14.21
CA LEU A 38 22.27 1.82 14.17
C LEU A 38 21.80 2.51 12.89
N ILE A 39 22.02 1.89 11.73
CA ILE A 39 21.55 2.42 10.43
C ILE A 39 20.02 2.43 10.40
N ALA A 40 19.39 1.36 10.89
CA ALA A 40 17.94 1.23 10.92
C ALA A 40 17.29 2.30 11.82
N SER A 41 17.83 2.55 13.02
CA SER A 41 17.34 3.60 13.92
C SER A 41 17.53 5.01 13.36
N HIS A 42 18.68 5.28 12.72
CA HIS A 42 18.94 6.55 12.05
C HIS A 42 17.91 6.81 10.93
N LEU A 43 17.69 5.83 10.05
CA LEU A 43 16.72 5.96 8.95
C LEU A 43 15.26 5.92 9.42
N LEU A 44 15.00 5.39 10.62
CA LEU A 44 13.68 5.48 11.24
C LEU A 44 13.42 6.89 11.79
N GLU A 45 14.43 7.55 12.38
CA GLU A 45 14.30 8.91 12.89
C GLU A 45 14.27 9.94 11.75
N PHE A 46 15.16 9.83 10.77
CA PHE A 46 15.33 10.80 9.68
C PHE A 46 14.86 10.23 8.36
N ASP A 47 13.92 10.90 7.72
CA ASP A 47 13.39 10.52 6.41
C ASP A 47 13.39 11.73 5.48
N SER A 48 14.00 11.58 4.29
CA SER A 48 14.17 12.68 3.33
C SER A 48 12.84 13.12 2.69
N VAL A 49 11.81 12.28 2.74
CA VAL A 49 10.48 12.55 2.16
C VAL A 49 9.49 12.95 3.25
N HIS A 50 9.41 12.14 4.31
CA HIS A 50 8.39 12.29 5.37
C HIS A 50 8.87 13.07 6.59
N GLY A 51 10.12 13.53 6.58
CA GLY A 51 10.70 14.33 7.63
C GLY A 51 11.09 13.54 8.88
N ARG A 52 11.56 14.27 9.88
CA ARG A 52 12.01 13.71 11.16
C ARG A 52 10.85 13.20 11.99
N TRP A 53 10.98 12.00 12.53
CA TRP A 53 10.07 11.46 13.51
C TRP A 53 10.54 11.84 14.93
N ASN A 54 9.79 12.74 15.60
CA ASN A 54 10.13 13.29 16.91
C ASN A 54 9.89 12.28 18.05
N LYS A 55 10.66 11.20 18.06
CA LYS A 55 10.74 10.23 19.16
C LYS A 55 12.17 10.10 19.63
N ASN A 56 12.37 9.72 20.89
CA ASN A 56 13.69 9.37 21.38
C ASN A 56 14.04 7.97 20.86
N ILE A 57 14.96 7.90 19.90
CA ILE A 57 15.36 6.65 19.25
C ILE A 57 16.85 6.43 19.50
N THR A 58 17.17 5.28 20.08
CA THR A 58 18.55 4.80 20.28
C THR A 58 18.66 3.35 19.82
N SER A 59 19.86 2.81 19.76
CA SER A 59 20.09 1.41 19.40
C SER A 59 21.30 0.85 20.13
N ASN A 60 21.34 -0.47 20.26
CA ASN A 60 22.53 -1.26 20.53
C ASN A 60 22.66 -2.32 19.42
N ASP A 61 23.61 -3.25 19.53
CA ASP A 61 23.93 -4.20 18.46
C ASP A 61 22.72 -5.04 17.98
N ASN A 62 21.79 -5.34 18.87
CA ASN A 62 20.69 -6.27 18.61
C ASN A 62 19.29 -5.67 18.86
N GLU A 63 19.20 -4.38 19.17
CA GLU A 63 17.92 -3.74 19.50
C GLU A 63 17.83 -2.33 18.94
N ILE A 64 16.62 -1.95 18.53
CA ILE A 64 16.20 -0.55 18.38
C ILE A 64 15.36 -0.20 19.61
N ILE A 65 15.64 0.95 20.21
CA ILE A 65 14.98 1.40 21.44
C ILE A 65 14.24 2.71 21.11
N ILE A 66 12.92 2.69 21.22
CA ILE A 66 12.05 3.85 20.93
C ILE A 66 11.31 4.20 22.23
N GLU A 67 11.45 5.45 22.71
CA GLU A 67 10.82 5.89 23.95
C GLU A 67 11.05 4.90 25.13
N GLY A 68 12.24 4.31 25.19
CA GLY A 68 12.62 3.29 26.18
C GLY A 68 12.09 1.87 25.93
N LYS A 69 11.23 1.65 24.95
CA LYS A 69 10.76 0.31 24.56
C LYS A 69 11.74 -0.34 23.60
N LYS A 70 12.10 -1.57 23.87
CA LYS A 70 13.06 -2.36 23.10
C LYS A 70 12.37 -3.19 22.03
N ILE A 71 12.92 -3.16 20.81
CA ILE A 71 12.52 -4.00 19.69
C ILE A 71 13.76 -4.77 19.25
N SER A 72 13.68 -6.11 19.26
CA SER A 72 14.77 -6.95 18.77
C SER A 72 15.07 -6.68 17.30
N PHE A 73 16.35 -6.65 16.95
CA PHE A 73 16.78 -6.41 15.57
C PHE A 73 17.73 -7.51 15.09
N THR A 74 17.50 -8.00 13.88
CA THR A 74 18.38 -8.96 13.19
C THR A 74 18.67 -8.52 11.77
N SER A 75 19.85 -8.91 11.25
CA SER A 75 20.24 -8.75 9.83
C SER A 75 20.38 -10.11 9.15
N THR A 76 19.35 -10.93 9.27
CA THR A 76 19.37 -12.32 8.82
C THR A 76 18.82 -12.43 7.40
N LYS A 77 19.65 -12.93 6.48
CA LYS A 77 19.32 -13.02 5.05
C LYS A 77 18.16 -13.98 4.76
N ASN A 78 18.20 -15.14 5.38
CA ASN A 78 17.12 -16.11 5.28
C ASN A 78 16.16 -15.88 6.45
N TYR A 79 14.96 -15.42 6.17
CA TYR A 79 13.95 -15.11 7.20
C TYR A 79 13.53 -16.34 8.04
N LEU A 80 13.81 -17.55 7.56
CA LEU A 80 13.59 -18.80 8.32
C LEU A 80 14.54 -18.92 9.53
N ASP A 81 15.68 -18.27 9.48
CA ASP A 81 16.68 -18.28 10.55
C ASP A 81 16.48 -17.12 11.54
N VAL A 82 15.48 -16.24 11.28
CA VAL A 82 15.13 -15.16 12.20
C VAL A 82 14.43 -15.74 13.43
N PRO A 83 14.86 -15.39 14.65
CA PRO A 83 14.32 -15.99 15.87
C PRO A 83 12.97 -15.35 16.29
N TRP A 84 11.96 -15.42 15.41
CA TRP A 84 10.61 -14.86 15.65
C TRP A 84 9.97 -15.36 16.94
N ASN A 85 10.18 -16.63 17.26
CA ASN A 85 9.67 -17.27 18.48
C ASN A 85 10.26 -16.69 19.77
N LYS A 86 11.55 -16.31 19.77
CA LYS A 86 12.19 -15.66 20.95
C LYS A 86 11.56 -14.31 21.27
N SER A 87 11.03 -13.62 20.25
CA SER A 87 10.30 -12.35 20.37
C SER A 87 8.79 -12.55 20.46
N SER A 88 8.33 -13.81 20.57
CA SER A 88 6.91 -14.19 20.66
C SER A 88 6.05 -13.57 19.53
N VAL A 89 6.57 -13.52 18.32
CA VAL A 89 5.88 -12.95 17.16
C VAL A 89 4.73 -13.84 16.74
N ASP A 90 3.52 -13.30 16.71
CA ASP A 90 2.32 -13.97 16.23
C ASP A 90 2.00 -13.61 14.77
N LEU A 91 2.26 -12.35 14.40
CA LEU A 91 1.95 -11.77 13.09
C LEU A 91 3.20 -11.15 12.48
N VAL A 92 3.49 -11.47 11.23
CA VAL A 92 4.58 -10.84 10.48
C VAL A 92 4.02 -9.89 9.42
N LEU A 93 4.55 -8.66 9.41
CA LEU A 93 4.42 -7.75 8.29
C LEU A 93 5.57 -8.02 7.32
N GLU A 94 5.26 -8.62 6.18
CA GLU A 94 6.24 -8.92 5.13
C GLU A 94 6.38 -7.71 4.19
N CYS A 95 7.41 -6.92 4.45
CA CYS A 95 7.68 -5.64 3.77
C CYS A 95 8.93 -5.65 2.88
N THR A 96 9.52 -6.83 2.61
CA THR A 96 10.73 -6.92 1.76
C THR A 96 10.44 -6.62 0.30
N GLY A 97 9.19 -6.82 -0.16
CA GLY A 97 8.81 -6.77 -1.57
C GLY A 97 9.41 -7.88 -2.43
N LYS A 98 10.12 -8.84 -1.81
CA LYS A 98 10.74 -10.01 -2.47
C LYS A 98 9.90 -11.26 -2.31
N ASN A 99 9.49 -11.56 -1.09
CA ASN A 99 8.70 -12.76 -0.77
C ASN A 99 7.23 -12.53 -1.19
N LYS A 100 6.86 -13.05 -2.35
CA LYS A 100 5.52 -12.89 -2.94
C LYS A 100 5.03 -14.14 -3.67
N ASP A 101 5.87 -15.17 -3.75
CA ASP A 101 5.50 -16.47 -4.27
C ASP A 101 5.01 -17.36 -3.11
N PRO A 102 3.98 -18.20 -3.28
CA PRO A 102 3.54 -19.16 -2.27
C PRO A 102 4.66 -20.02 -1.69
N LYS A 103 5.66 -20.40 -2.48
CA LYS A 103 6.81 -21.19 -2.01
C LYS A 103 7.67 -20.43 -1.00
N GLU A 104 7.73 -19.10 -1.13
CA GLU A 104 8.46 -18.21 -0.22
C GLU A 104 7.63 -17.85 1.01
N LEU A 105 6.31 -18.00 0.98
CA LEU A 105 5.40 -17.54 2.04
C LEU A 105 4.87 -18.67 2.93
N ASN A 106 4.66 -19.87 2.38
CA ASN A 106 4.20 -21.03 3.16
C ASN A 106 5.10 -21.37 4.37
N PRO A 107 6.44 -21.28 4.26
CA PRO A 107 7.31 -21.59 5.39
C PRO A 107 7.10 -20.73 6.65
N TYR A 108 6.50 -19.54 6.53
CA TYR A 108 6.10 -18.78 7.71
C TYR A 108 5.15 -19.57 8.62
N PHE A 109 4.25 -20.35 8.02
CA PHE A 109 3.26 -21.16 8.75
C PHE A 109 3.79 -22.54 9.11
N ASP A 110 4.36 -23.23 8.13
CA ASP A 110 4.72 -24.64 8.24
C ASP A 110 6.00 -24.87 9.07
N SER A 111 6.97 -23.95 8.96
CA SER A 111 8.29 -24.08 9.61
C SER A 111 8.44 -23.18 10.83
N LEU A 112 7.89 -21.97 10.81
CA LEU A 112 8.08 -20.96 11.86
C LEU A 112 6.89 -20.87 12.83
N GLY A 113 5.75 -21.45 12.51
CA GLY A 113 4.54 -21.41 13.32
C GLY A 113 3.92 -20.02 13.49
N ILE A 114 4.21 -19.10 12.57
CA ILE A 114 3.60 -17.76 12.55
C ILE A 114 2.10 -17.91 12.27
N LYS A 115 1.28 -17.26 13.08
CA LYS A 115 -0.19 -17.38 12.95
C LYS A 115 -0.73 -16.63 11.73
N LYS A 116 -0.23 -15.42 11.49
CA LYS A 116 -0.68 -14.53 10.41
C LYS A 116 0.48 -13.83 9.72
N VAL A 117 0.34 -13.65 8.41
CA VAL A 117 1.25 -12.83 7.61
C VAL A 117 0.45 -11.80 6.82
N ILE A 118 0.84 -10.54 6.91
CA ILE A 118 0.31 -9.48 6.05
C ILE A 118 1.42 -9.02 5.11
N VAL A 119 1.23 -9.23 3.82
CA VAL A 119 2.23 -8.89 2.80
C VAL A 119 1.97 -7.49 2.24
N ALA A 120 3.01 -6.67 2.20
CA ALA A 120 2.95 -5.30 1.68
C ALA A 120 3.04 -5.24 0.13
N CYS A 121 2.50 -6.23 -0.55
CA CYS A 121 2.32 -6.26 -2.00
C CYS A 121 1.28 -7.34 -2.37
N PRO A 122 0.69 -7.32 -3.57
CA PRO A 122 -0.24 -8.34 -4.00
C PRO A 122 0.44 -9.73 -4.10
N VAL A 123 -0.29 -10.76 -3.69
CA VAL A 123 0.11 -12.18 -3.79
C VAL A 123 -0.94 -12.94 -4.57
N LYS A 124 -0.50 -13.88 -5.42
CA LYS A 124 -1.36 -14.80 -6.16
C LYS A 124 -1.06 -16.24 -5.80
N GLY A 125 -2.12 -17.04 -5.70
CA GLY A 125 -2.01 -18.47 -5.42
C GLY A 125 -2.37 -18.86 -3.99
N ILE A 126 -2.18 -20.14 -3.67
CA ILE A 126 -2.57 -20.74 -2.40
C ILE A 126 -1.42 -20.64 -1.40
N VAL A 127 -1.71 -20.04 -0.25
CA VAL A 127 -0.77 -19.91 0.87
C VAL A 127 -1.48 -20.27 2.17
N GLY A 128 -0.87 -21.11 3.00
CA GLY A 128 -1.48 -21.58 4.24
C GLY A 128 -2.74 -22.40 4.04
N GLY A 129 -2.90 -23.04 2.86
CA GLY A 129 -4.05 -23.89 2.50
C GLY A 129 -5.21 -23.13 1.85
N GLU A 130 -5.17 -21.81 1.77
CA GLU A 130 -6.24 -20.98 1.20
C GLU A 130 -5.69 -20.02 0.14
N GLN A 131 -6.55 -19.54 -0.75
CA GLN A 131 -6.21 -18.50 -1.71
C GLN A 131 -5.78 -17.22 -0.97
N ALA A 132 -4.64 -16.65 -1.35
CA ALA A 132 -4.16 -15.39 -0.78
C ALA A 132 -5.22 -14.30 -0.94
N LEU A 133 -5.59 -13.65 0.17
CA LEU A 133 -6.65 -12.66 0.19
C LEU A 133 -6.07 -11.24 0.01
N ASN A 134 -6.28 -10.66 -1.17
CA ASN A 134 -5.88 -9.29 -1.46
C ASN A 134 -6.96 -8.32 -0.95
N ILE A 135 -6.62 -7.52 0.07
CA ILE A 135 -7.53 -6.57 0.72
C ILE A 135 -7.15 -5.13 0.37
N VAL A 136 -8.14 -4.38 -0.06
CA VAL A 136 -8.14 -2.91 -0.05
C VAL A 136 -8.99 -2.47 1.12
N TYR A 137 -8.35 -1.95 2.15
CA TYR A 137 -9.05 -1.53 3.36
C TYR A 137 -10.02 -0.36 3.07
N GLY A 138 -11.22 -0.43 3.59
CA GLY A 138 -12.35 0.45 3.27
C GLY A 138 -13.24 -0.06 2.14
N ILE A 139 -12.81 -1.12 1.41
CA ILE A 139 -13.53 -1.66 0.26
C ILE A 139 -14.00 -3.11 0.51
N ASN A 140 -13.06 -4.02 0.78
CA ASN A 140 -13.38 -5.46 0.86
C ASN A 140 -12.83 -6.18 2.10
N GLN A 141 -12.41 -5.46 3.14
CA GLN A 141 -11.86 -6.08 4.36
C GLN A 141 -12.83 -7.04 5.08
N ALA A 142 -14.14 -6.89 4.86
CA ALA A 142 -15.14 -7.79 5.40
C ALA A 142 -15.03 -9.24 4.90
N LEU A 143 -14.28 -9.47 3.81
CA LEU A 143 -13.97 -10.82 3.31
C LEU A 143 -13.01 -11.58 4.21
N TYR A 144 -12.29 -10.91 5.11
CA TYR A 144 -11.37 -11.56 6.02
C TYR A 144 -12.10 -12.42 7.05
N LYS A 145 -11.66 -13.68 7.15
CA LYS A 145 -12.15 -14.66 8.12
C LYS A 145 -10.95 -15.24 8.88
N PRO A 146 -10.87 -15.04 10.21
CA PRO A 146 -9.75 -15.49 11.04
C PRO A 146 -9.41 -16.97 10.88
N GLU A 147 -10.43 -17.83 10.85
CA GLU A 147 -10.31 -19.29 10.76
C GLU A 147 -9.76 -19.78 9.40
N LYS A 148 -9.87 -18.97 8.34
CA LYS A 148 -9.48 -19.34 6.98
C LYS A 148 -8.18 -18.68 6.53
N HIS A 149 -8.11 -17.36 6.65
CA HIS A 149 -7.08 -16.58 5.99
C HIS A 149 -5.86 -16.42 6.89
N LYS A 150 -4.84 -17.24 6.69
CA LYS A 150 -3.53 -17.09 7.34
C LYS A 150 -2.70 -15.98 6.70
N LEU A 151 -2.80 -15.84 5.36
CA LEU A 151 -2.10 -14.81 4.60
C LEU A 151 -3.07 -13.81 4.00
N ILE A 152 -2.81 -12.55 4.27
CA ILE A 152 -3.54 -11.40 3.74
C ILE A 152 -2.54 -10.45 3.07
N THR A 153 -2.97 -9.67 2.09
CA THR A 153 -2.17 -8.60 1.52
C THR A 153 -2.87 -7.26 1.61
N ALA A 154 -2.11 -6.18 1.68
CA ALA A 154 -2.63 -4.82 1.59
C ALA A 154 -2.72 -4.32 0.13
N ALA A 155 -2.77 -5.25 -0.84
CA ALA A 155 -2.75 -4.95 -2.27
C ALA A 155 -1.56 -4.04 -2.67
N SER A 156 -1.73 -3.12 -3.62
CA SER A 156 -0.73 -2.11 -4.00
C SER A 156 -1.21 -0.69 -3.70
N CYS A 157 -0.29 0.27 -3.64
CA CYS A 157 -0.63 1.68 -3.42
C CYS A 157 -1.58 2.21 -4.50
N THR A 158 -1.31 1.91 -5.77
CA THR A 158 -2.18 2.32 -6.89
C THR A 158 -3.54 1.62 -6.85
N THR A 159 -3.59 0.34 -6.43
CA THR A 159 -4.88 -0.37 -6.26
C THR A 159 -5.69 0.24 -5.12
N ASN A 160 -5.04 0.65 -4.03
CA ASN A 160 -5.69 1.36 -2.93
C ASN A 160 -6.24 2.73 -3.36
N CYS A 161 -5.55 3.44 -4.27
CA CYS A 161 -6.06 4.67 -4.86
C CYS A 161 -7.24 4.41 -5.79
N LEU A 162 -7.14 3.41 -6.66
CA LEU A 162 -8.11 3.15 -7.73
C LEU A 162 -9.43 2.55 -7.22
N ALA A 163 -9.39 1.65 -6.23
CA ALA A 163 -10.57 0.93 -5.79
C ALA A 163 -11.69 1.83 -5.21
N PRO A 164 -11.42 2.87 -4.41
CA PRO A 164 -12.45 3.82 -4.00
C PRO A 164 -13.10 4.57 -5.17
N ILE A 165 -12.31 4.93 -6.19
CA ILE A 165 -12.81 5.58 -7.40
C ILE A 165 -13.78 4.66 -8.13
N VAL A 166 -13.32 3.42 -8.40
CA VAL A 166 -14.11 2.40 -9.10
C VAL A 166 -15.40 2.10 -8.33
N LYS A 167 -15.34 1.98 -7.00
CA LYS A 167 -16.52 1.74 -6.17
C LYS A 167 -17.57 2.83 -6.38
N VAL A 168 -17.19 4.09 -6.21
CA VAL A 168 -18.13 5.23 -6.35
C VAL A 168 -18.71 5.29 -7.77
N VAL A 169 -17.86 5.19 -8.79
CA VAL A 169 -18.30 5.31 -10.18
C VAL A 169 -19.15 4.12 -10.63
N ASN A 170 -18.73 2.89 -10.30
CA ASN A 170 -19.43 1.70 -10.74
C ASN A 170 -20.80 1.54 -10.07
N GLU A 171 -20.90 1.79 -8.77
CA GLU A 171 -22.16 1.68 -8.02
C GLU A 171 -23.19 2.74 -8.46
N ASN A 172 -22.75 3.96 -8.78
CA ASN A 172 -23.67 5.05 -9.15
C ASN A 172 -23.96 5.15 -10.64
N PHE A 173 -22.91 4.94 -11.48
CA PHE A 173 -22.98 5.28 -12.91
C PHE A 173 -22.73 4.09 -13.83
N SER A 174 -22.31 2.93 -13.30
CA SER A 174 -22.06 1.70 -14.06
C SER A 174 -20.99 1.85 -15.15
N ILE A 175 -19.78 1.38 -14.83
CA ILE A 175 -18.65 1.40 -15.74
C ILE A 175 -18.86 0.39 -16.88
N LYS A 176 -18.79 0.84 -18.12
CA LYS A 176 -18.80 -0.02 -19.30
C LYS A 176 -17.41 -0.59 -19.58
N HIS A 177 -16.40 0.27 -19.68
CA HIS A 177 -14.97 -0.05 -19.73
C HIS A 177 -14.15 1.20 -19.45
N GLY A 178 -12.81 1.03 -19.32
CA GLY A 178 -11.96 2.18 -19.07
C GLY A 178 -10.47 1.90 -19.18
N VAL A 179 -9.71 2.99 -19.18
CA VAL A 179 -8.25 2.97 -19.20
C VAL A 179 -7.70 3.80 -18.06
N ILE A 180 -6.57 3.34 -17.51
CA ILE A 180 -5.95 3.92 -16.33
C ILE A 180 -4.49 4.22 -16.64
N THR A 181 -4.06 5.43 -16.35
CA THR A 181 -2.65 5.79 -16.34
C THR A 181 -2.29 6.29 -14.94
N THR A 182 -1.34 5.65 -14.27
CA THR A 182 -0.78 6.24 -13.06
C THR A 182 0.52 6.96 -13.38
N ILE A 183 0.53 8.27 -13.11
CA ILE A 183 1.72 9.11 -13.14
C ILE A 183 2.35 8.95 -11.76
N HIS A 184 3.35 8.06 -11.69
CA HIS A 184 3.85 7.52 -10.43
C HIS A 184 5.26 8.03 -10.15
N ASP A 185 5.51 8.42 -8.92
CA ASP A 185 6.84 8.76 -8.44
C ASP A 185 7.85 7.63 -8.62
N VAL A 186 9.13 7.94 -8.38
CA VAL A 186 10.19 6.94 -8.36
C VAL A 186 10.08 6.07 -7.11
N THR A 187 10.49 4.81 -7.23
CA THR A 187 10.59 3.88 -6.10
C THR A 187 11.98 3.24 -6.09
N ASN A 188 12.33 2.51 -5.04
CA ASN A 188 13.61 1.79 -4.94
C ASN A 188 13.85 0.75 -6.06
N THR A 189 12.84 0.48 -6.89
CA THR A 189 12.99 -0.38 -8.07
C THR A 189 13.67 0.33 -9.24
N GLN A 190 13.84 1.64 -9.18
CA GLN A 190 14.47 2.46 -10.20
C GLN A 190 15.85 2.93 -9.71
N SER A 191 16.71 3.27 -10.66
CA SER A 191 18.06 3.72 -10.38
C SER A 191 18.21 5.21 -10.72
N PRO A 192 18.94 6.00 -9.94
CA PRO A 192 19.18 7.43 -10.24
C PRO A 192 19.83 7.64 -11.61
N VAL A 193 20.79 6.78 -11.97
CA VAL A 193 21.47 6.73 -13.27
C VAL A 193 21.24 5.37 -13.94
N ASP A 194 21.61 5.22 -15.21
CA ASP A 194 21.46 3.99 -15.97
C ASP A 194 22.07 2.79 -15.24
N PHE A 195 21.31 1.71 -15.08
CA PHE A 195 21.73 0.52 -14.38
C PHE A 195 21.12 -0.74 -14.99
N TYR A 196 21.81 -1.87 -14.90
CA TYR A 196 21.38 -3.15 -15.47
C TYR A 196 20.04 -3.63 -14.89
N LYS A 197 19.01 -3.77 -15.74
CA LYS A 197 17.69 -4.33 -15.43
C LYS A 197 17.14 -5.08 -16.64
N SER A 198 16.30 -6.08 -16.40
CA SER A 198 15.62 -6.85 -17.44
C SER A 198 14.64 -6.01 -18.25
N ASP A 199 13.95 -5.04 -17.62
CA ASP A 199 13.13 -4.06 -18.32
C ASP A 199 14.04 -2.92 -18.79
N LEU A 200 14.18 -2.77 -20.10
CA LEU A 200 15.08 -1.80 -20.74
C LEU A 200 14.68 -0.34 -20.43
N ARG A 201 13.41 -0.04 -20.24
CA ARG A 201 12.96 1.30 -19.84
C ARG A 201 13.32 1.60 -18.39
N ARG A 202 13.14 0.62 -17.50
CA ARG A 202 13.52 0.74 -16.08
C ARG A 202 15.03 0.71 -15.84
N ALA A 203 15.81 0.31 -16.85
CA ALA A 203 17.27 0.38 -16.81
C ALA A 203 17.79 1.81 -16.95
N ARG A 204 16.96 2.76 -17.40
CA ARG A 204 17.35 4.16 -17.59
C ARG A 204 17.20 4.97 -16.29
N GLY A 205 18.01 6.02 -16.18
CA GLY A 205 18.04 6.92 -15.04
C GLY A 205 16.70 7.61 -14.78
N CYS A 206 16.19 7.50 -13.57
CA CYS A 206 14.84 7.97 -13.22
C CYS A 206 14.79 9.47 -12.87
N MET A 207 15.94 10.12 -12.61
CA MET A 207 15.96 11.51 -12.13
C MET A 207 15.63 12.55 -13.21
N GLN A 208 15.63 12.16 -14.49
CA GLN A 208 15.43 13.06 -15.62
C GLN A 208 14.59 12.46 -16.74
N SER A 209 13.91 11.33 -16.47
CA SER A 209 13.21 10.59 -17.51
C SER A 209 11.75 10.30 -17.11
N LEU A 210 10.83 10.46 -18.07
CA LEU A 210 9.52 9.86 -18.00
C LEU A 210 9.64 8.40 -18.47
N ILE A 211 9.27 7.44 -17.64
CA ILE A 211 9.48 6.01 -17.91
C ILE A 211 8.13 5.29 -17.97
N PRO A 212 7.56 5.06 -19.17
CA PRO A 212 6.39 4.22 -19.31
C PRO A 212 6.70 2.78 -18.91
N THR A 213 5.81 2.17 -18.12
CA THR A 213 5.98 0.80 -17.63
C THR A 213 4.63 0.16 -17.34
N THR A 214 4.63 -1.14 -17.10
CA THR A 214 3.41 -1.87 -16.76
C THR A 214 2.95 -1.57 -15.33
N THR A 215 1.64 -1.68 -15.11
CA THR A 215 1.02 -1.75 -13.77
C THR A 215 0.09 -2.95 -13.68
N GLY A 216 0.10 -3.64 -12.55
CA GLY A 216 -0.86 -4.71 -12.26
C GLY A 216 -2.18 -4.22 -11.70
N SER A 217 -2.31 -2.92 -11.40
CA SER A 217 -3.44 -2.39 -10.62
C SER A 217 -4.78 -2.50 -11.36
N ALA A 218 -4.81 -2.30 -12.68
CA ALA A 218 -6.04 -2.48 -13.47
C ALA A 218 -6.57 -3.92 -13.42
N LYS A 219 -5.66 -4.92 -13.47
CA LYS A 219 -6.02 -6.34 -13.31
C LYS A 219 -6.42 -6.68 -11.88
N ALA A 220 -5.74 -6.08 -10.89
CA ALA A 220 -6.06 -6.30 -9.47
C ALA A 220 -7.44 -5.76 -9.11
N ILE A 221 -7.95 -4.74 -9.79
CA ILE A 221 -9.33 -4.26 -9.59
C ILE A 221 -10.37 -5.33 -9.93
N ALA A 222 -10.15 -6.17 -10.95
CA ALA A 222 -11.05 -7.26 -11.27
C ALA A 222 -11.12 -8.34 -10.16
N GLU A 223 -10.08 -8.49 -9.35
CA GLU A 223 -10.10 -9.37 -8.17
C GLU A 223 -11.02 -8.80 -7.05
N ILE A 224 -11.23 -7.48 -7.03
CA ILE A 224 -12.06 -6.76 -6.05
C ILE A 224 -13.48 -6.54 -6.57
N PHE A 225 -13.61 -6.27 -7.87
CA PHE A 225 -14.86 -6.04 -8.59
C PHE A 225 -14.94 -7.01 -9.79
N PRO A 226 -15.35 -8.26 -9.59
CA PRO A 226 -15.32 -9.31 -10.63
C PRO A 226 -16.14 -8.97 -11.88
N GLU A 227 -17.19 -8.16 -11.74
CA GLU A 227 -18.01 -7.68 -12.86
C GLU A 227 -17.25 -6.76 -13.84
N LEU A 228 -16.07 -6.27 -13.45
CA LEU A 228 -15.19 -5.45 -14.29
C LEU A 228 -14.04 -6.26 -14.92
N GLU A 229 -14.06 -7.59 -14.83
CA GLU A 229 -13.06 -8.41 -15.48
C GLU A 229 -13.01 -8.17 -16.99
N GLY A 230 -11.80 -7.93 -17.51
CA GLY A 230 -11.58 -7.61 -18.93
C GLY A 230 -12.00 -6.21 -19.36
N LYS A 231 -12.68 -5.41 -18.52
CA LYS A 231 -13.17 -4.08 -18.87
C LYS A 231 -12.19 -2.95 -18.56
N LEU A 232 -11.20 -3.19 -17.71
CA LEU A 232 -10.22 -2.18 -17.32
C LEU A 232 -8.81 -2.62 -17.70
N ASN A 233 -8.03 -1.70 -18.25
CA ASN A 233 -6.60 -1.90 -18.53
C ASN A 233 -5.84 -0.60 -18.28
N GLY A 234 -4.50 -0.70 -18.19
CA GLY A 234 -3.70 0.50 -17.95
C GLY A 234 -2.21 0.25 -17.82
N HIS A 235 -1.48 1.34 -17.65
CA HIS A 235 -0.05 1.35 -17.43
C HIS A 235 0.36 2.47 -16.48
N ALA A 236 1.65 2.50 -16.13
CA ALA A 236 2.24 3.56 -15.32
C ALA A 236 3.23 4.38 -16.14
N VAL A 237 3.36 5.64 -15.81
CA VAL A 237 4.48 6.49 -16.24
C VAL A 237 5.23 6.93 -14.97
N ARG A 238 6.47 6.47 -14.81
CA ARG A 238 7.32 6.95 -13.73
C ARG A 238 7.84 8.34 -14.05
N VAL A 239 7.79 9.20 -13.04
CA VAL A 239 8.21 10.61 -13.16
C VAL A 239 9.27 10.93 -12.10
N PRO A 240 10.17 11.91 -12.33
CA PRO A 240 11.25 12.25 -11.40
C PRO A 240 10.74 13.05 -10.18
N LEU A 241 9.82 12.47 -9.44
CA LEU A 241 9.30 12.96 -8.15
C LEU A 241 9.61 11.93 -7.08
N LEU A 242 9.83 12.38 -5.85
CA LEU A 242 10.19 11.51 -4.73
C LEU A 242 8.96 10.88 -4.07
N ASN A 243 7.80 11.54 -4.13
CA ASN A 243 6.54 11.04 -3.55
C ASN A 243 5.36 11.86 -4.07
N ALA A 244 4.18 11.34 -3.83
CA ALA A 244 2.86 11.75 -4.26
C ALA A 244 2.61 11.56 -5.77
N SER A 245 1.82 10.56 -6.04
CA SER A 245 1.46 10.09 -7.37
C SER A 245 0.06 10.56 -7.78
N LEU A 246 -0.22 10.54 -9.08
CA LEU A 246 -1.51 10.90 -9.66
C LEU A 246 -2.05 9.74 -10.49
N THR A 247 -3.28 9.31 -10.22
CA THR A 247 -4.02 8.38 -11.10
C THR A 247 -4.91 9.18 -12.04
N ASP A 248 -4.72 8.98 -13.34
CA ASP A 248 -5.56 9.46 -14.44
C ASP A 248 -6.43 8.32 -14.91
N VAL A 249 -7.74 8.46 -14.76
CA VAL A 249 -8.72 7.42 -15.10
C VAL A 249 -9.70 7.95 -16.12
N VAL A 250 -9.93 7.18 -17.16
CA VAL A 250 -10.98 7.46 -18.15
C VAL A 250 -11.92 6.27 -18.21
N PHE A 251 -13.22 6.52 -17.95
CA PHE A 251 -14.28 5.52 -18.03
C PHE A 251 -15.33 5.89 -19.06
N GLU A 252 -15.73 4.96 -19.89
CA GLU A 252 -17.02 5.01 -20.55
C GLU A 252 -18.08 4.44 -19.62
N LEU A 253 -19.16 5.18 -19.41
CA LEU A 253 -20.26 4.85 -18.48
C LEU A 253 -21.48 4.36 -19.26
N ASN A 254 -22.30 3.52 -18.61
CA ASN A 254 -23.59 3.10 -19.14
C ASN A 254 -24.69 4.15 -18.92
N LYS A 255 -24.47 5.09 -17.97
CA LYS A 255 -25.40 6.17 -17.65
C LYS A 255 -24.86 7.51 -18.15
N GLU A 256 -25.74 8.38 -18.57
CA GLU A 256 -25.41 9.79 -18.83
C GLU A 256 -25.22 10.53 -17.52
N VAL A 257 -24.17 11.33 -17.44
CA VAL A 257 -23.80 12.10 -16.25
C VAL A 257 -23.29 13.50 -16.65
N ASN A 258 -23.26 14.40 -15.68
CA ASN A 258 -22.50 15.63 -15.77
C ASN A 258 -21.45 15.72 -14.66
N LYS A 259 -20.55 16.71 -14.74
CA LYS A 259 -19.46 16.91 -13.78
C LYS A 259 -19.98 17.08 -12.34
N GLU A 260 -21.02 17.85 -12.14
CA GLU A 260 -21.57 18.13 -10.80
C GLU A 260 -22.13 16.86 -10.14
N GLN A 261 -22.87 16.05 -10.88
CA GLN A 261 -23.38 14.78 -10.37
C GLN A 261 -22.23 13.86 -9.91
N VAL A 262 -21.18 13.73 -10.69
CA VAL A 262 -20.03 12.89 -10.36
C VAL A 262 -19.30 13.43 -9.14
N ASN A 263 -19.01 14.72 -9.11
CA ASN A 263 -18.32 15.36 -7.99
C ASN A 263 -19.13 15.27 -6.69
N ASN A 264 -20.45 15.42 -6.75
CA ASN A 264 -21.32 15.31 -5.58
C ASN A 264 -21.29 13.89 -4.98
N GLU A 265 -21.27 12.81 -5.82
CA GLU A 265 -21.17 11.46 -5.31
C GLU A 265 -19.78 11.18 -4.69
N PHE A 266 -18.69 11.72 -5.23
CA PHE A 266 -17.38 11.62 -4.60
C PHE A 266 -17.31 12.37 -3.28
N LYS A 267 -17.83 13.59 -3.21
CA LYS A 267 -17.90 14.40 -1.99
C LYS A 267 -18.69 13.66 -0.91
N LYS A 268 -19.89 13.21 -1.24
CA LYS A 268 -20.73 12.41 -0.35
C LYS A 268 -20.02 11.16 0.17
N ALA A 269 -19.38 10.37 -0.73
CA ALA A 269 -18.65 9.17 -0.34
C ALA A 269 -17.49 9.50 0.62
N SER A 270 -16.74 10.58 0.37
CA SER A 270 -15.61 11.01 1.21
C SER A 270 -16.04 11.46 2.62
N GLU A 271 -17.25 11.97 2.76
CA GLU A 271 -17.81 12.42 4.04
C GLU A 271 -18.53 11.31 4.82
N THR A 272 -18.90 10.20 4.14
CA THR A 272 -19.73 9.12 4.71
C THR A 272 -18.98 7.79 4.73
N TYR A 273 -19.31 6.87 3.84
CA TYR A 273 -18.88 5.46 3.89
C TYR A 273 -17.43 5.21 3.49
N LEU A 274 -16.77 6.18 2.86
CA LEU A 274 -15.32 6.16 2.57
C LEU A 274 -14.55 7.22 3.35
N LYS A 275 -15.11 7.75 4.43
CA LYS A 275 -14.44 8.74 5.28
C LYS A 275 -13.09 8.21 5.79
N GLY A 276 -12.04 9.00 5.59
CA GLY A 276 -10.66 8.65 5.93
C GLY A 276 -9.95 7.73 4.90
N ILE A 277 -10.69 7.22 3.91
CA ILE A 277 -10.15 6.42 2.79
C ILE A 277 -10.10 7.26 1.51
N LEU A 278 -11.22 7.88 1.17
CA LEU A 278 -11.37 8.79 0.03
C LEU A 278 -11.37 10.23 0.52
N GLY A 279 -10.74 11.11 -0.23
CA GLY A 279 -10.83 12.56 -0.09
C GLY A 279 -11.44 13.18 -1.35
N TYR A 280 -11.93 14.39 -1.20
CA TYR A 280 -12.40 15.25 -2.28
C TYR A 280 -11.82 16.63 -2.09
N GLU A 281 -11.19 17.19 -3.13
CA GLU A 281 -10.48 18.48 -3.06
C GLU A 281 -10.96 19.41 -4.17
N GLU A 282 -11.26 20.67 -3.79
CA GLU A 282 -11.72 21.72 -4.69
C GLU A 282 -10.71 22.87 -4.83
N ARG A 283 -9.58 22.78 -4.11
CA ARG A 283 -8.49 23.77 -4.24
C ARG A 283 -7.53 23.34 -5.37
N PRO A 284 -6.87 24.28 -6.06
CA PRO A 284 -5.91 24.00 -7.13
C PRO A 284 -4.54 23.59 -6.54
N LEU A 285 -4.48 22.36 -5.99
CA LEU A 285 -3.29 21.81 -5.33
C LEU A 285 -2.47 20.95 -6.32
N VAL A 286 -1.22 20.66 -5.93
CA VAL A 286 -0.26 19.86 -6.68
C VAL A 286 0.30 18.72 -5.84
N SER A 287 1.09 17.83 -6.44
CA SER A 287 1.62 16.62 -5.77
C SER A 287 2.28 16.90 -4.41
N ALA A 288 3.03 18.00 -4.28
CA ALA A 288 3.73 18.34 -3.03
C ALA A 288 2.78 18.59 -1.85
N ASP A 289 1.53 19.00 -2.11
CA ASP A 289 0.53 19.30 -1.08
C ASP A 289 -0.10 18.02 -0.49
N TYR A 290 0.12 16.87 -1.13
CA TYR A 290 -0.42 15.57 -0.71
C TYR A 290 0.61 14.69 -0.01
N LEU A 291 1.81 15.22 0.29
CA LEU A 291 2.81 14.52 1.11
C LEU A 291 2.24 14.30 2.51
N ASN A 292 2.43 13.10 3.03
CA ASN A 292 1.91 12.66 4.34
C ASN A 292 0.37 12.63 4.45
N ASP A 293 -0.35 12.66 3.32
CA ASP A 293 -1.79 12.43 3.35
C ASP A 293 -2.09 10.95 3.65
N CYS A 294 -2.87 10.72 4.69
CA CYS A 294 -3.19 9.35 5.13
C CYS A 294 -4.30 8.69 4.30
N ARG A 295 -4.99 9.42 3.44
CA ARG A 295 -6.07 8.88 2.60
C ARG A 295 -5.50 8.09 1.43
N SER A 296 -6.25 7.10 0.97
CA SER A 296 -5.84 6.24 -0.15
C SER A 296 -5.97 6.92 -1.50
N SER A 297 -6.91 7.85 -1.64
CA SER A 297 -7.27 8.50 -2.89
C SER A 297 -7.90 9.86 -2.60
N ILE A 298 -7.44 10.91 -3.26
CA ILE A 298 -8.03 12.25 -3.14
C ILE A 298 -8.43 12.72 -4.51
N ILE A 299 -9.74 12.81 -4.76
CA ILE A 299 -10.30 13.28 -6.03
C ILE A 299 -9.99 14.75 -6.23
N ASP A 300 -9.41 15.09 -7.36
CA ASP A 300 -9.27 16.46 -7.84
C ASP A 300 -10.58 16.89 -8.52
N GLY A 301 -11.47 17.54 -7.75
CA GLY A 301 -12.79 17.93 -8.23
C GLY A 301 -12.75 18.98 -9.33
N LEU A 302 -11.70 19.81 -9.39
CA LEU A 302 -11.53 20.81 -10.44
C LEU A 302 -11.23 20.14 -11.79
N SER A 303 -10.48 19.03 -11.78
CA SER A 303 -10.03 18.31 -12.96
C SER A 303 -11.05 17.27 -13.48
N THR A 304 -12.15 17.03 -12.79
CA THR A 304 -13.21 16.14 -13.27
C THR A 304 -13.77 16.66 -14.60
N MET A 305 -13.83 15.78 -15.59
CA MET A 305 -14.28 16.11 -16.94
C MET A 305 -15.25 15.05 -17.44
N VAL A 306 -16.34 15.51 -18.07
CA VAL A 306 -17.30 14.64 -18.77
C VAL A 306 -17.40 15.09 -20.23
N VAL A 307 -17.24 14.17 -21.14
CA VAL A 307 -17.37 14.39 -22.59
C VAL A 307 -18.52 13.55 -23.11
N ASN A 308 -19.36 14.11 -23.93
CA ASN A 308 -20.51 13.43 -24.55
C ASN A 308 -21.39 12.66 -23.53
N SER A 309 -21.59 13.26 -22.35
CA SER A 309 -22.42 12.79 -21.23
C SER A 309 -22.02 11.44 -20.61
N ASN A 310 -21.13 10.67 -21.20
CA ASN A 310 -20.80 9.32 -20.71
C ASN A 310 -19.30 8.98 -20.69
N LEU A 311 -18.42 9.81 -21.25
CA LEU A 311 -16.97 9.64 -21.15
C LEU A 311 -16.45 10.46 -19.96
N LEU A 312 -16.21 9.80 -18.85
CA LEU A 312 -15.77 10.42 -17.60
C LEU A 312 -14.26 10.33 -17.46
N LYS A 313 -13.61 11.47 -17.17
CA LYS A 313 -12.19 11.55 -16.79
C LYS A 313 -12.05 12.08 -15.36
N ILE A 314 -11.23 11.41 -14.57
CA ILE A 314 -10.97 11.73 -13.16
C ILE A 314 -9.47 11.75 -12.90
N TYR A 315 -9.03 12.72 -12.12
CA TYR A 315 -7.72 12.73 -11.47
C TYR A 315 -7.88 12.44 -9.99
N ALA A 316 -6.99 11.60 -9.47
CA ALA A 316 -6.93 11.31 -8.05
C ALA A 316 -5.48 11.26 -7.57
N TRP A 317 -5.20 12.03 -6.53
CA TRP A 317 -3.91 12.11 -5.86
C TRP A 317 -3.77 11.04 -4.79
N TYR A 318 -2.56 10.59 -4.51
CA TYR A 318 -2.27 9.69 -3.41
C TYR A 318 -0.79 9.74 -2.99
N ASP A 319 -0.56 9.74 -1.68
CA ASP A 319 0.77 9.46 -1.16
C ASP A 319 1.00 7.93 -1.19
N ASN A 320 1.80 7.47 -2.15
CA ASN A 320 2.01 6.04 -2.39
C ASN A 320 2.84 5.35 -1.31
N GLU A 321 3.52 6.10 -0.43
CA GLU A 321 4.25 5.55 0.70
C GLU A 321 3.47 5.72 2.01
N TRP A 322 3.11 6.95 2.40
CA TRP A 322 2.42 7.22 3.67
C TRP A 322 0.98 6.74 3.65
N GLY A 323 0.19 7.12 2.65
CA GLY A 323 -1.19 6.68 2.51
C GLY A 323 -1.31 5.16 2.43
N TYR A 324 -0.41 4.50 1.69
CA TYR A 324 -0.33 3.04 1.64
C TYR A 324 0.05 2.43 3.00
N SER A 325 1.02 3.00 3.71
CA SER A 325 1.43 2.53 5.04
C SER A 325 0.31 2.71 6.07
N CYS A 326 -0.52 3.76 5.95
CA CYS A 326 -1.73 3.93 6.75
C CYS A 326 -2.72 2.77 6.50
N ARG A 327 -2.94 2.38 5.25
CA ARG A 327 -3.82 1.23 4.91
C ARG A 327 -3.27 -0.08 5.42
N LEU A 328 -1.97 -0.31 5.30
CA LEU A 328 -1.31 -1.49 5.88
C LEU A 328 -1.49 -1.53 7.41
N ALA A 329 -1.34 -0.39 8.08
CA ALA A 329 -1.55 -0.28 9.52
C ALA A 329 -3.02 -0.49 9.92
N ASP A 330 -3.98 0.05 9.15
CA ASP A 330 -5.41 -0.16 9.39
C ASP A 330 -5.81 -1.62 9.22
N LEU A 331 -5.31 -2.25 8.17
CA LEU A 331 -5.51 -3.69 7.94
C LEU A 331 -4.92 -4.52 9.07
N THR A 332 -3.72 -4.17 9.54
CA THR A 332 -3.07 -4.84 10.67
C THR A 332 -3.93 -4.76 11.93
N SER A 333 -4.43 -3.57 12.27
CA SER A 333 -5.32 -3.38 13.42
C SER A 333 -6.63 -4.16 13.27
N TYR A 334 -7.22 -4.14 12.09
CA TYR A 334 -8.45 -4.88 11.78
C TYR A 334 -8.27 -6.39 11.96
N VAL A 335 -7.17 -6.95 11.43
CA VAL A 335 -6.84 -8.36 11.59
C VAL A 335 -6.69 -8.71 13.08
N ILE A 336 -5.92 -7.92 13.83
CA ILE A 336 -5.71 -8.14 15.28
C ILE A 336 -7.03 -8.07 16.04
N GLU A 337 -7.90 -7.13 15.71
CA GLU A 337 -9.22 -7.01 16.35
C GLU A 337 -10.10 -8.25 16.07
N LYS A 338 -10.13 -8.71 14.82
CA LYS A 338 -10.89 -9.92 14.44
C LYS A 338 -10.33 -11.18 15.10
N GLU A 339 -9.02 -11.31 15.22
CA GLU A 339 -8.37 -12.42 15.92
C GLU A 339 -8.68 -12.44 17.43
N LYS A 340 -8.91 -11.28 18.06
CA LYS A 340 -9.32 -11.21 19.48
C LYS A 340 -10.78 -11.62 19.68
N GLN A 341 -11.60 -11.53 18.66
CA GLN A 341 -13.03 -11.89 18.70
C GLN A 341 -13.28 -13.36 18.38
N PHE A 342 -12.29 -14.02 17.78
CA PHE A 342 -12.30 -15.46 17.43
C PHE A 342 -11.64 -16.31 18.52
#